data_42d624138b26317c645771b668f79992
#
_entry.id   42d624138b26317c645771b668f79992
#
_cell.length_a   1.000
_cell.length_b   1.000
_cell.length_c   1.000
_cell.angle_alpha   90.00
_cell.angle_beta   90.00
_cell.angle_gamma   90.00
#
_symmetry.space_group_name_H-M   'P 1'
#
loop_
_entity.id
_entity.type
_entity.pdbx_description
1 polymer ?
#
loop_
_entity_poly.entity_id
_entity_poly.type
_entity_poly.pdbx_seq_one_letter_code
_entity_poly.pdbx_strand_id
1 'polypeptide(L)'
;RGLGETNIERMKRHLKEKERKIKKKLETYQKGRALVRKGRERRGLKTVSIVGYTNAGKTTLLNKLTGRKEYVANELFATLDTRVGELWLPNKRKSVLLADTIGFIKELPPELLNAFASTLSEAVESDLLIHVTDASDEHLLDHVDVVEDILKSLGIHETPRMLVMNKIDQISDAKKKAIINAFPKKNLVWISASEDLGLEGLIERIEEEIG
;
A
#
# COMPACT_ATOMS: atom_id res chain seq x y z
N ARG A 1 3.00 -10.14 57.61
CA ARG A 1 2.40 -8.90 56.99
C ARG A 1 2.99 -8.81 55.57
N GLY A 2 2.22 -9.22 54.56
CA GLY A 2 2.65 -9.08 53.18
C GLY A 2 2.71 -7.60 52.78
N LEU A 3 3.83 -7.19 52.22
CA LEU A 3 3.99 -5.87 51.61
C LEU A 3 2.98 -5.79 50.45
N GLY A 4 1.96 -4.93 50.63
CA GLY A 4 0.96 -4.72 49.60
C GLY A 4 1.62 -4.20 48.32
N GLU A 5 1.20 -4.76 47.21
CA GLU A 5 1.66 -4.38 45.86
C GLU A 5 1.53 -2.87 45.67
N THR A 6 2.63 -2.20 45.31
CA THR A 6 2.64 -0.75 45.10
C THR A 6 1.77 -0.40 43.87
N ASN A 7 1.24 0.83 43.84
CA ASN A 7 0.46 1.31 42.67
C ASN A 7 1.25 1.17 41.35
N ILE A 8 2.58 1.31 41.42
CA ILE A 8 3.48 1.15 40.28
C ILE A 8 3.52 -0.32 39.81
N GLU A 9 3.54 -1.28 40.71
CA GLU A 9 3.55 -2.72 40.38
C GLU A 9 2.23 -3.16 39.76
N ARG A 10 1.10 -2.65 40.30
CA ARG A 10 -0.23 -2.87 39.69
C ARG A 10 -0.31 -2.30 38.28
N MET A 11 0.22 -1.10 38.06
CA MET A 11 0.25 -0.44 36.78
C MET A 11 1.12 -1.22 35.78
N LYS A 12 2.31 -1.66 36.17
CA LYS A 12 3.19 -2.50 35.36
C LYS A 12 2.53 -3.84 34.99
N ARG A 13 1.85 -4.49 35.94
CA ARG A 13 1.12 -5.72 35.68
C ARG A 13 -0.01 -5.50 34.68
N HIS A 14 -0.80 -4.43 34.85
CA HIS A 14 -1.89 -4.08 33.93
C HIS A 14 -1.37 -3.77 32.52
N LEU A 15 -0.25 -3.06 32.38
CA LEU A 15 0.39 -2.79 31.09
C LEU A 15 0.88 -4.10 30.42
N LYS A 16 1.52 -5.00 31.18
CA LYS A 16 1.93 -6.32 30.66
C LYS A 16 0.75 -7.17 30.24
N GLU A 17 -0.37 -7.13 30.95
CA GLU A 17 -1.59 -7.84 30.53
C GLU A 17 -2.18 -7.25 29.26
N LYS A 18 -2.22 -5.94 29.11
CA LYS A 18 -2.66 -5.26 27.88
C LYS A 18 -1.75 -5.64 26.70
N GLU A 19 -0.45 -5.57 26.90
CA GLU A 19 0.54 -5.96 25.88
C GLU A 19 0.33 -7.42 25.44
N ARG A 20 0.15 -8.35 26.39
CA ARG A 20 -0.12 -9.77 26.09
C ARG A 20 -1.43 -9.97 25.32
N LYS A 21 -2.49 -9.22 25.68
CA LYS A 21 -3.78 -9.27 24.96
C LYS A 21 -3.64 -8.75 23.54
N ILE A 22 -2.88 -7.67 23.34
CA ILE A 22 -2.61 -7.09 22.01
C ILE A 22 -1.80 -8.08 21.18
N LYS A 23 -0.71 -8.65 21.69
CA LYS A 23 0.10 -9.68 21.01
C LYS A 23 -0.76 -10.87 20.58
N LYS A 24 -1.60 -11.39 21.48
CA LYS A 24 -2.49 -12.51 21.16
C LYS A 24 -3.52 -12.19 20.08
N LYS A 25 -4.05 -10.93 20.08
CA LYS A 25 -4.93 -10.47 19.00
C LYS A 25 -4.17 -10.40 17.67
N LEU A 26 -2.97 -9.83 17.66
CA LEU A 26 -2.12 -9.75 16.45
C LEU A 26 -1.82 -11.15 15.89
N GLU A 27 -1.45 -12.12 16.72
CA GLU A 27 -1.23 -13.50 16.27
C GLU A 27 -2.50 -14.13 15.67
N THR A 28 -3.66 -13.85 16.25
CA THR A 28 -4.95 -14.34 15.72
C THR A 28 -5.27 -13.72 14.37
N TYR A 29 -5.02 -12.41 14.21
CA TYR A 29 -5.17 -11.73 12.92
C TYR A 29 -4.19 -12.26 11.87
N GLN A 30 -2.93 -12.49 12.22
CA GLN A 30 -1.93 -13.06 11.30
C GLN A 30 -2.33 -14.48 10.84
N LYS A 31 -2.81 -15.33 11.76
CA LYS A 31 -3.33 -16.67 11.42
C LYS A 31 -4.55 -16.62 10.50
N GLY A 32 -5.49 -15.70 10.78
CA GLY A 32 -6.67 -15.49 9.94
C GLY A 32 -6.29 -15.07 8.52
N ARG A 33 -5.35 -14.14 8.37
CA ARG A 33 -4.82 -13.68 7.07
C ARG A 33 -4.13 -14.82 6.31
N ALA A 34 -3.28 -15.62 6.97
CA ALA A 34 -2.63 -16.77 6.34
C ALA A 34 -3.65 -17.81 5.79
N LEU A 35 -4.80 -17.98 6.45
CA LEU A 35 -5.88 -18.83 5.95
C LEU A 35 -6.58 -18.24 4.73
N VAL A 36 -6.86 -16.93 4.75
CA VAL A 36 -7.44 -16.21 3.61
C VAL A 36 -6.50 -16.28 2.41
N ARG A 37 -5.20 -16.06 2.62
CA ARG A 37 -4.16 -16.21 1.58
C ARG A 37 -4.17 -17.59 0.94
N LYS A 38 -4.09 -18.66 1.75
CA LYS A 38 -4.17 -20.04 1.22
C LYS A 38 -5.45 -20.30 0.42
N GLY A 39 -6.56 -19.66 0.79
CA GLY A 39 -7.80 -19.69 0.03
C GLY A 39 -7.70 -18.98 -1.32
N ARG A 40 -6.98 -17.84 -1.40
CA ARG A 40 -6.69 -17.08 -2.64
C ARG A 40 -5.77 -17.88 -3.56
N GLU A 41 -4.66 -18.39 -3.05
CA GLU A 41 -3.72 -19.26 -3.78
C GLU A 41 -4.39 -20.48 -4.40
N ARG A 42 -5.26 -21.17 -3.64
CA ARG A 42 -6.04 -22.33 -4.15
C ARG A 42 -7.00 -21.96 -5.27
N ARG A 43 -7.47 -20.71 -5.33
CA ARG A 43 -8.35 -20.20 -6.39
C ARG A 43 -7.58 -19.61 -7.57
N GLY A 44 -6.24 -19.58 -7.49
CA GLY A 44 -5.38 -18.96 -8.51
C GLY A 44 -5.56 -17.44 -8.63
N LEU A 45 -6.09 -16.77 -7.60
CA LEU A 45 -6.29 -15.32 -7.59
C LEU A 45 -4.98 -14.62 -7.28
N LYS A 46 -4.49 -13.86 -8.23
CA LYS A 46 -3.34 -12.97 -8.06
C LYS A 46 -3.72 -11.72 -7.28
N THR A 47 -2.77 -11.18 -6.53
CA THR A 47 -2.96 -9.98 -5.72
C THR A 47 -2.03 -8.87 -6.20
N VAL A 48 -2.59 -7.68 -6.40
CA VAL A 48 -1.87 -6.45 -6.74
C VAL A 48 -2.03 -5.48 -5.57
N SER A 49 -0.94 -5.02 -5.00
CA SER A 49 -1.00 -4.04 -3.91
C SER A 49 -0.60 -2.65 -4.38
N ILE A 50 -1.39 -1.66 -3.96
CA ILE A 50 -1.11 -0.25 -4.21
C ILE A 50 -0.33 0.30 -3.02
N VAL A 51 0.89 0.74 -3.27
CA VAL A 51 1.77 1.37 -2.30
C VAL A 51 2.10 2.81 -2.74
N GLY A 52 2.57 3.63 -1.82
CA GLY A 52 2.98 4.99 -2.16
C GLY A 52 2.85 5.95 -0.99
N TYR A 53 3.40 7.13 -1.16
CA TYR A 53 3.37 8.17 -0.15
C TYR A 53 1.93 8.60 0.20
N THR A 54 1.72 9.21 1.37
CA THR A 54 0.40 9.77 1.73
C THR A 54 -0.06 10.78 0.68
N ASN A 55 -1.35 10.85 0.44
CA ASN A 55 -1.98 11.75 -0.55
C ASN A 55 -1.54 11.56 -2.02
N ALA A 56 -0.86 10.46 -2.36
CA ALA A 56 -0.52 10.14 -3.76
C ALA A 56 -1.73 9.71 -4.61
N GLY A 57 -2.90 9.52 -4.00
CA GLY A 57 -4.15 9.15 -4.68
C GLY A 57 -4.42 7.65 -4.77
N LYS A 58 -3.85 6.84 -3.88
CA LYS A 58 -4.02 5.37 -3.84
C LYS A 58 -5.48 4.94 -3.73
N THR A 59 -6.20 5.46 -2.74
CA THR A 59 -7.62 5.13 -2.52
C THR A 59 -8.50 5.60 -3.68
N THR A 60 -8.20 6.74 -4.28
CA THR A 60 -8.88 7.22 -5.49
C THR A 60 -8.70 6.23 -6.63
N LEU A 61 -7.45 5.79 -6.85
CA LEU A 61 -7.13 4.80 -7.86
C LEU A 61 -7.83 3.46 -7.62
N LEU A 62 -7.82 2.93 -6.38
CA LEU A 62 -8.55 1.73 -6.02
C LEU A 62 -10.03 1.84 -6.39
N ASN A 63 -10.69 2.94 -5.97
CA ASN A 63 -12.10 3.17 -6.24
C ASN A 63 -12.42 3.18 -7.74
N LYS A 64 -11.59 3.87 -8.52
CA LYS A 64 -11.76 3.95 -9.98
C LYS A 64 -11.61 2.59 -10.65
N LEU A 65 -10.58 1.84 -10.29
CA LEU A 65 -10.29 0.54 -10.89
C LEU A 65 -11.29 -0.55 -10.49
N THR A 66 -11.88 -0.47 -9.29
CA THR A 66 -12.80 -1.50 -8.77
C THR A 66 -14.27 -1.12 -8.83
N GLY A 67 -14.60 0.09 -9.30
CA GLY A 67 -15.98 0.61 -9.32
C GLY A 67 -16.59 0.83 -7.94
N ARG A 68 -15.78 0.85 -6.86
CA ARG A 68 -16.22 1.10 -5.49
C ARG A 68 -16.32 2.60 -5.21
N LYS A 69 -17.15 2.97 -4.24
CA LYS A 69 -17.27 4.34 -3.72
C LYS A 69 -16.81 4.39 -2.27
N GLU A 70 -15.53 4.15 -2.06
CA GLU A 70 -14.93 4.31 -0.73
C GLU A 70 -14.66 5.79 -0.44
N TYR A 71 -14.78 6.17 0.84
CA TYR A 71 -14.50 7.55 1.26
C TYR A 71 -13.02 7.89 1.04
N VAL A 72 -12.79 8.94 0.27
CA VAL A 72 -11.46 9.49 0.01
C VAL A 72 -11.30 10.75 0.85
N ALA A 73 -10.36 10.77 1.79
CA ALA A 73 -10.01 11.96 2.56
C ALA A 73 -8.64 12.49 2.15
N ASN A 74 -8.50 13.81 2.10
CA ASN A 74 -7.21 14.49 1.95
C ASN A 74 -6.49 14.61 3.31
N GLU A 75 -6.42 13.51 4.05
CA GLU A 75 -5.81 13.44 5.36
C GLU A 75 -4.68 12.41 5.38
N LEU A 76 -3.68 12.66 6.22
CA LEU A 76 -2.61 11.70 6.47
C LEU A 76 -3.23 10.43 7.08
N PHE A 77 -2.85 9.26 6.56
CA PHE A 77 -3.38 7.95 7.01
C PHE A 77 -4.90 7.78 6.85
N ALA A 78 -5.50 8.35 5.79
CA ALA A 78 -6.91 8.15 5.47
C ALA A 78 -7.30 6.65 5.33
N THR A 79 -6.34 5.79 4.99
CA THR A 79 -6.49 4.33 4.98
C THR A 79 -5.69 3.73 6.13
N LEU A 80 -6.36 3.28 7.18
CA LEU A 80 -5.75 2.62 8.33
C LEU A 80 -5.84 1.08 8.22
N ASP A 81 -6.90 0.59 7.58
CA ASP A 81 -7.14 -0.83 7.30
C ASP A 81 -6.98 -1.10 5.80
N THR A 82 -6.43 -2.25 5.45
CA THR A 82 -6.28 -2.66 4.06
C THR A 82 -7.64 -2.80 3.40
N ARG A 83 -7.86 -2.07 2.32
CA ARG A 83 -9.06 -2.15 1.50
C ARG A 83 -8.78 -3.03 0.30
N VAL A 84 -9.64 -4.01 0.04
CA VAL A 84 -9.47 -4.94 -1.07
C VAL A 84 -10.64 -4.82 -2.01
N GLY A 85 -10.34 -4.67 -3.30
CA GLY A 85 -11.31 -4.67 -4.40
C GLY A 85 -10.96 -5.73 -5.43
N GLU A 86 -11.89 -6.03 -6.30
CA GLU A 86 -11.68 -6.91 -7.44
C GLU A 86 -11.53 -6.06 -8.70
N LEU A 87 -10.45 -6.29 -9.44
CA LEU A 87 -10.17 -5.67 -10.74
C LEU A 87 -10.35 -6.72 -11.83
N TRP A 88 -11.26 -6.48 -12.78
CA TRP A 88 -11.43 -7.28 -13.95
C TRP A 88 -10.36 -6.96 -15.00
N LEU A 89 -9.70 -7.99 -15.51
CA LEU A 89 -8.69 -7.93 -16.56
C LEU A 89 -9.28 -8.43 -17.88
N PRO A 90 -9.66 -7.53 -18.82
CA PRO A 90 -10.47 -7.90 -19.98
C PRO A 90 -9.75 -8.83 -20.95
N ASN A 91 -8.45 -8.61 -21.24
CA ASN A 91 -7.69 -9.43 -22.20
C ASN A 91 -7.41 -10.83 -21.64
N LYS A 92 -7.22 -10.95 -20.34
CA LYS A 92 -6.98 -12.24 -19.65
C LYS A 92 -8.27 -12.95 -19.26
N ARG A 93 -9.43 -12.28 -19.34
CA ARG A 93 -10.74 -12.77 -18.88
C ARG A 93 -10.70 -13.36 -17.47
N LYS A 94 -9.97 -12.71 -16.58
CA LYS A 94 -9.84 -13.10 -15.17
C LYS A 94 -9.86 -11.86 -14.27
N SER A 95 -10.12 -12.07 -13.00
CA SER A 95 -10.03 -11.02 -12.00
C SER A 95 -8.77 -11.16 -11.17
N VAL A 96 -8.28 -10.04 -10.67
CA VAL A 96 -7.22 -9.96 -9.66
C VAL A 96 -7.73 -9.18 -8.45
N LEU A 97 -7.15 -9.43 -7.30
CA LEU A 97 -7.43 -8.65 -6.11
C LEU A 97 -6.53 -7.44 -6.05
N LEU A 98 -7.12 -6.26 -5.94
CA LEU A 98 -6.42 -5.00 -5.79
C LEU A 98 -6.54 -4.55 -4.33
N ALA A 99 -5.41 -4.39 -3.65
CA ALA A 99 -5.35 -4.00 -2.25
C ALA A 99 -4.77 -2.58 -2.10
N ASP A 100 -5.50 -1.68 -1.44
CA ASP A 100 -4.97 -0.39 -1.00
C ASP A 100 -4.27 -0.57 0.34
N THR A 101 -3.07 -0.04 0.45
CA THR A 101 -2.28 -0.09 1.67
C THR A 101 -2.25 1.28 2.35
N ILE A 102 -1.80 1.30 3.60
CA ILE A 102 -1.54 2.56 4.30
C ILE A 102 -0.53 3.42 3.54
N GLY A 103 -0.74 4.74 3.52
CA GLY A 103 0.21 5.68 2.93
C GLY A 103 1.48 5.81 3.77
N PHE A 104 2.64 5.79 3.11
CA PHE A 104 3.91 6.02 3.75
C PHE A 104 4.15 7.51 4.01
N ILE A 105 4.89 7.82 5.07
CA ILE A 105 5.36 9.17 5.40
C ILE A 105 6.85 9.13 5.71
N LYS A 106 7.51 10.27 5.57
CA LYS A 106 8.89 10.46 6.01
C LYS A 106 8.96 10.29 7.52
N GLU A 107 10.02 9.62 8.00
CA GLU A 107 10.25 9.43 9.44
C GLU A 107 9.12 8.67 10.17
N LEU A 108 8.62 7.56 9.57
CA LEU A 108 7.76 6.63 10.29
C LEU A 108 8.50 6.10 11.53
N PRO A 109 8.01 6.35 12.75
CA PRO A 109 8.62 5.78 13.94
C PRO A 109 8.69 4.25 13.85
N PRO A 110 9.78 3.60 14.32
CA PRO A 110 9.91 2.14 14.27
C PRO A 110 8.76 1.39 14.95
N GLU A 111 8.18 1.99 15.98
CA GLU A 111 7.01 1.44 16.68
C GLU A 111 5.78 1.40 15.77
N LEU A 112 5.58 2.44 14.93
CA LEU A 112 4.50 2.48 13.95
C LEU A 112 4.76 1.53 12.78
N LEU A 113 6.00 1.38 12.32
CA LEU A 113 6.36 0.36 11.31
C LEU A 113 5.96 -1.04 11.77
N ASN A 114 6.24 -1.39 13.04
CA ASN A 114 5.84 -2.66 13.62
C ASN A 114 4.31 -2.80 13.78
N ALA A 115 3.62 -1.71 14.13
CA ALA A 115 2.16 -1.70 14.20
C ALA A 115 1.51 -1.86 12.82
N PHE A 116 2.10 -1.25 11.79
CA PHE A 116 1.64 -1.33 10.40
C PHE A 116 2.16 -2.56 9.65
N ALA A 117 3.14 -3.31 10.19
CA ALA A 117 3.64 -4.54 9.59
C ALA A 117 2.51 -5.52 9.20
N SER A 118 1.40 -5.49 9.95
CA SER A 118 0.22 -6.30 9.64
C SER A 118 -0.57 -5.80 8.42
N THR A 119 -0.65 -4.50 8.18
CA THR A 119 -1.31 -3.91 6.99
C THR A 119 -0.39 -3.93 5.78
N LEU A 120 0.92 -3.81 6.02
CA LEU A 120 1.95 -3.94 5.00
C LEU A 120 2.22 -5.39 4.59
N SER A 121 1.79 -6.39 5.39
CA SER A 121 1.92 -7.81 5.03
C SER A 121 1.21 -8.16 3.71
N GLU A 122 0.15 -7.44 3.34
CA GLU A 122 -0.48 -7.63 2.03
C GLU A 122 0.41 -7.14 0.88
N ALA A 123 1.17 -6.06 1.08
CA ALA A 123 2.17 -5.62 0.11
C ALA A 123 3.34 -6.62 0.00
N VAL A 124 3.78 -7.17 1.13
CA VAL A 124 4.83 -8.23 1.16
C VAL A 124 4.41 -9.47 0.38
N GLU A 125 3.12 -9.80 0.40
CA GLU A 125 2.56 -11.04 -0.15
C GLU A 125 1.93 -10.86 -1.53
N SER A 126 2.04 -9.68 -2.15
CA SER A 126 1.44 -9.42 -3.47
C SER A 126 2.31 -9.93 -4.62
N ASP A 127 1.66 -10.30 -5.72
CA ASP A 127 2.31 -10.73 -6.96
C ASP A 127 2.87 -9.54 -7.75
N LEU A 128 2.29 -8.34 -7.55
CA LEU A 128 2.72 -7.09 -8.20
C LEU A 128 2.48 -5.91 -7.25
N LEU A 129 3.40 -4.96 -7.25
CA LEU A 129 3.25 -3.67 -6.57
C LEU A 129 3.00 -2.54 -7.56
N ILE A 130 1.97 -1.75 -7.30
CA ILE A 130 1.73 -0.46 -7.97
C ILE A 130 2.21 0.64 -7.04
N HIS A 131 3.38 1.20 -7.30
CA HIS A 131 3.90 2.33 -6.55
C HIS A 131 3.34 3.63 -7.16
N VAL A 132 2.30 4.16 -6.51
CA VAL A 132 1.64 5.41 -6.92
C VAL A 132 2.34 6.60 -6.30
N THR A 133 2.69 7.57 -7.13
CA THR A 133 3.32 8.81 -6.72
C THR A 133 2.62 10.02 -7.34
N ASP A 134 2.62 11.14 -6.62
CA ASP A 134 2.04 12.40 -7.09
C ASP A 134 3.02 13.11 -8.03
N ALA A 135 2.71 13.15 -9.33
CA ALA A 135 3.56 13.80 -10.31
C ALA A 135 3.60 15.34 -10.15
N SER A 136 2.62 15.94 -9.46
CA SER A 136 2.56 17.38 -9.21
C SER A 136 3.44 17.81 -8.04
N ASP A 137 3.83 16.88 -7.17
CA ASP A 137 4.62 17.17 -5.97
C ASP A 137 6.05 17.66 -6.32
N GLU A 138 6.52 18.65 -5.58
CA GLU A 138 7.89 19.17 -5.71
C GLU A 138 8.92 18.21 -5.09
N HIS A 139 8.51 17.43 -4.09
CA HIS A 139 9.34 16.44 -3.39
C HIS A 139 9.17 15.01 -3.94
N LEU A 140 8.71 14.86 -5.18
CA LEU A 140 8.44 13.60 -5.84
C LEU A 140 9.56 12.58 -5.69
N LEU A 141 10.82 12.98 -5.91
CA LEU A 141 11.99 12.10 -5.86
C LEU A 141 12.21 11.58 -4.43
N ASP A 142 12.18 12.48 -3.45
CA ASP A 142 12.33 12.14 -2.04
C ASP A 142 11.23 11.16 -1.58
N HIS A 143 9.98 11.39 -2.02
CA HIS A 143 8.86 10.53 -1.68
C HIS A 143 8.97 9.13 -2.30
N VAL A 144 9.49 9.03 -3.53
CA VAL A 144 9.79 7.73 -4.16
C VAL A 144 10.86 6.99 -3.36
N ASP A 145 11.95 7.67 -3.01
CA ASP A 145 13.06 7.07 -2.26
C ASP A 145 12.62 6.59 -0.86
N VAL A 146 11.84 7.40 -0.13
CA VAL A 146 11.26 7.01 1.17
C VAL A 146 10.44 5.72 1.06
N VAL A 147 9.58 5.61 0.05
CA VAL A 147 8.76 4.41 -0.16
C VAL A 147 9.63 3.21 -0.50
N GLU A 148 10.63 3.37 -1.38
CA GLU A 148 11.56 2.30 -1.75
C GLU A 148 12.37 1.80 -0.55
N ASP A 149 12.84 2.71 0.32
CA ASP A 149 13.60 2.34 1.53
C ASP A 149 12.73 1.61 2.56
N ILE A 150 11.47 2.02 2.72
CA ILE A 150 10.51 1.29 3.57
C ILE A 150 10.25 -0.11 3.00
N LEU A 151 9.99 -0.24 1.69
CA LEU A 151 9.80 -1.54 1.05
C LEU A 151 11.01 -2.45 1.23
N LYS A 152 12.23 -1.91 1.09
CA LYS A 152 13.47 -2.65 1.37
C LYS A 152 13.55 -3.10 2.83
N SER A 153 13.23 -2.21 3.79
CA SER A 153 13.26 -2.54 5.22
C SER A 153 12.29 -3.67 5.60
N LEU A 154 11.20 -3.81 4.83
CA LEU A 154 10.20 -4.89 4.97
C LEU A 154 10.59 -6.19 4.25
N GLY A 155 11.77 -6.23 3.60
CA GLY A 155 12.23 -7.39 2.84
C GLY A 155 11.57 -7.56 1.48
N ILE A 156 10.88 -6.55 0.96
CA ILE A 156 10.22 -6.58 -0.34
C ILE A 156 11.21 -6.15 -1.43
N HIS A 157 12.09 -7.08 -1.82
CA HIS A 157 13.13 -6.78 -2.81
C HIS A 157 12.76 -7.28 -4.20
N GLU A 158 12.15 -8.45 -4.29
CA GLU A 158 11.97 -9.21 -5.51
C GLU A 158 10.59 -9.04 -6.15
N THR A 159 9.60 -8.55 -5.41
CA THR A 159 8.26 -8.36 -5.95
C THR A 159 8.29 -7.39 -7.13
N PRO A 160 7.81 -7.79 -8.31
CA PRO A 160 7.68 -6.90 -9.47
C PRO A 160 6.96 -5.62 -9.08
N ARG A 161 7.45 -4.48 -9.56
CA ARG A 161 6.84 -3.20 -9.22
C ARG A 161 6.82 -2.25 -10.39
N MET A 162 5.70 -1.55 -10.52
CA MET A 162 5.50 -0.53 -11.53
C MET A 162 5.37 0.84 -10.87
N LEU A 163 6.05 1.85 -11.40
CA LEU A 163 5.99 3.22 -10.91
C LEU A 163 4.92 4.00 -11.68
N VAL A 164 3.89 4.43 -10.97
CA VAL A 164 2.72 5.11 -11.53
C VAL A 164 2.72 6.57 -11.14
N MET A 165 2.86 7.45 -12.11
CA MET A 165 2.80 8.90 -11.99
C MET A 165 1.33 9.35 -12.05
N ASN A 166 0.75 9.66 -10.90
CA ASN A 166 -0.63 10.13 -10.77
C ASN A 166 -0.71 11.66 -10.81
N LYS A 167 -1.91 12.18 -10.99
CA LYS A 167 -2.24 13.62 -11.07
C LYS A 167 -1.56 14.33 -12.25
N ILE A 168 -1.48 13.65 -13.39
CA ILE A 168 -0.87 14.21 -14.62
C ILE A 168 -1.63 15.41 -15.17
N ASP A 169 -2.89 15.57 -14.80
CA ASP A 169 -3.74 16.71 -15.08
C ASP A 169 -3.20 18.02 -14.48
N GLN A 170 -2.31 17.93 -13.47
CA GLN A 170 -1.76 19.06 -12.73
C GLN A 170 -0.31 19.42 -13.13
N ILE A 171 0.26 18.74 -14.13
CA ILE A 171 1.65 18.97 -14.54
C ILE A 171 1.77 19.48 -15.97
N SER A 172 2.82 20.28 -16.21
CA SER A 172 3.20 20.72 -17.55
C SER A 172 4.05 19.66 -18.28
N ASP A 173 4.12 19.78 -19.61
CA ASP A 173 5.00 18.94 -20.43
C ASP A 173 6.48 19.07 -20.03
N ALA A 174 6.90 20.25 -19.58
CA ALA A 174 8.26 20.47 -19.08
C ALA A 174 8.53 19.63 -17.82
N LYS A 175 7.60 19.61 -16.85
CA LYS A 175 7.70 18.77 -15.65
C LYS A 175 7.67 17.30 -15.99
N LYS A 176 6.82 16.87 -16.92
CA LYS A 176 6.78 15.49 -17.41
C LYS A 176 8.11 15.05 -17.99
N LYS A 177 8.77 15.88 -18.83
CA LYS A 177 10.10 15.60 -19.37
C LYS A 177 11.15 15.50 -18.27
N ALA A 178 11.10 16.40 -17.28
CA ALA A 178 12.02 16.37 -16.15
C ALA A 178 11.89 15.05 -15.34
N ILE A 179 10.67 14.58 -15.09
CA ILE A 179 10.41 13.29 -14.41
C ILE A 179 10.95 12.11 -15.24
N ILE A 180 10.72 12.08 -16.56
CA ILE A 180 11.25 11.03 -17.44
C ILE A 180 12.79 10.99 -17.34
N ASN A 181 13.45 12.13 -17.35
CA ASN A 181 14.91 12.21 -17.22
C ASN A 181 15.42 11.76 -15.84
N ALA A 182 14.64 11.97 -14.77
CA ALA A 182 14.97 11.52 -13.44
C ALA A 182 14.86 9.98 -13.27
N PHE A 183 14.03 9.32 -14.08
CA PHE A 183 13.81 7.88 -14.03
C PHE A 183 14.09 7.18 -15.36
N PRO A 184 15.32 7.29 -15.92
CA PRO A 184 15.62 6.89 -17.31
C PRO A 184 15.51 5.38 -17.56
N LYS A 185 15.55 4.55 -16.51
CA LYS A 185 15.47 3.09 -16.60
C LYS A 185 14.11 2.51 -16.16
N LYS A 186 13.15 3.36 -15.77
CA LYS A 186 11.84 2.91 -15.29
C LYS A 186 10.79 3.13 -16.38
N ASN A 187 10.02 2.09 -16.67
CA ASN A 187 8.79 2.24 -17.44
C ASN A 187 7.75 2.93 -16.56
N LEU A 188 7.54 4.23 -16.81
CA LEU A 188 6.59 5.04 -16.06
C LEU A 188 5.20 4.89 -16.65
N VAL A 189 4.21 4.63 -15.80
CA VAL A 189 2.81 4.68 -16.18
C VAL A 189 2.22 6.03 -15.75
N TRP A 190 1.53 6.70 -16.65
CA TRP A 190 1.03 8.06 -16.46
C TRP A 190 -0.49 8.06 -16.36
N ILE A 191 -1.03 8.53 -15.23
CA ILE A 191 -2.47 8.54 -14.98
C ILE A 191 -2.94 9.84 -14.31
N SER A 192 -4.22 10.13 -14.44
CA SER A 192 -4.97 10.93 -13.48
C SER A 192 -6.15 10.12 -12.97
N ALA A 193 -6.08 9.66 -11.74
CA ALA A 193 -7.13 8.87 -11.13
C ALA A 193 -8.42 9.68 -10.89
N SER A 194 -8.33 11.01 -10.73
CA SER A 194 -9.50 11.90 -10.63
C SER A 194 -10.21 12.07 -11.96
N GLU A 195 -9.44 12.26 -13.04
CA GLU A 195 -9.93 12.59 -14.39
C GLU A 195 -10.09 11.36 -15.30
N ASP A 196 -9.93 10.15 -14.77
CA ASP A 196 -10.01 8.88 -15.50
C ASP A 196 -9.02 8.77 -16.69
N LEU A 197 -7.88 9.51 -16.63
CA LEU A 197 -6.88 9.50 -17.68
C LEU A 197 -5.87 8.36 -17.50
N GLY A 198 -5.55 7.64 -18.58
CA GLY A 198 -4.50 6.61 -18.60
C GLY A 198 -4.81 5.32 -17.82
N LEU A 199 -6.03 5.15 -17.31
CA LEU A 199 -6.40 3.97 -16.51
C LEU A 199 -6.45 2.69 -17.34
N GLU A 200 -6.91 2.76 -18.60
CA GLU A 200 -6.92 1.61 -19.52
C GLU A 200 -5.50 1.09 -19.76
N GLY A 201 -4.55 1.99 -20.06
CA GLY A 201 -3.14 1.63 -20.22
C GLY A 201 -2.49 1.07 -18.94
N LEU A 202 -2.94 1.52 -17.76
CA LEU A 202 -2.53 0.94 -16.49
C LEU A 202 -3.06 -0.50 -16.35
N ILE A 203 -4.31 -0.76 -16.70
CA ILE A 203 -4.91 -2.11 -16.66
C ILE A 203 -4.17 -3.05 -17.62
N GLU A 204 -3.91 -2.63 -18.86
CA GLU A 204 -3.14 -3.41 -19.84
C GLU A 204 -1.75 -3.77 -19.28
N ARG A 205 -1.09 -2.80 -18.64
CA ARG A 205 0.22 -3.02 -18.04
C ARG A 205 0.19 -3.99 -16.85
N ILE A 206 -0.86 -3.92 -16.02
CA ILE A 206 -1.09 -4.91 -14.95
C ILE A 206 -1.27 -6.30 -15.55
N GLU A 207 -2.02 -6.44 -16.64
CA GLU A 207 -2.23 -7.70 -17.33
C GLU A 207 -0.92 -8.31 -17.86
N GLU A 208 -0.03 -7.48 -18.43
CA GLU A 208 1.28 -7.91 -18.90
C GLU A 208 2.16 -8.46 -17.78
N GLU A 209 2.24 -7.75 -16.65
CA GLU A 209 3.14 -8.08 -15.54
C GLU A 209 2.64 -9.29 -14.71
N ILE A 210 1.34 -9.50 -14.64
CA ILE A 210 0.76 -10.62 -13.87
C ILE A 210 0.76 -11.95 -14.65
N GLY A 211 0.92 -11.91 -15.96
CA GLY A 211 1.00 -13.11 -16.82
C GLY A 211 -0.34 -13.80 -17.03
#